data_a7186798e826d946c2947b4c47adc72c
#
_entry.id   a7186798e826d946c2947b4c47adc72c
#
_cell.length_a   1.000
_cell.length_b   1.000
_cell.length_c   1.000
_cell.angle_alpha   90.00
_cell.angle_beta   90.00
_cell.angle_gamma   90.00
#
_symmetry.space_group_name_H-M   'P 1'
#
loop_
_entity.id
_entity.type
_entity.pdbx_description
1 polymer ?
#
loop_
_entity_poly.entity_id
_entity_poly.type
_entity_poly.pdbx_seq_one_letter_code
_entity_poly.pdbx_strand_id
1 'polypeptide(L)'
;MTGQSPAVVSASKLGLTFQTNDGPVQALSNVDLTVGKGEFVSFIGPSGCGKTTLLRVIADLEKPTSGTISVNGMTPEQAREKRAYGYVFQAAALFPWRTIERNVALPLEIIGLSRAEQAERIKRTMDLVNLSGFEKKYPWQLSGGMQQRASIVRSLALDPSVLLMDEPFGALDEIVRDHLNEQLLELWERTNKTICFVTHSIPEAVYLSTRIVVMSPRPGRVTEIIRSDLPAVRPLDIRETPQFLAIAGRVRDGLRAGHSYE
;
A
#
# COMPACT_ATOMS: atom_id res chain seq x y z
N MET A 1 -11.10 28.24 -3.98
CA MET A 1 -10.62 27.29 -5.00
C MET A 1 -9.77 26.26 -4.27
N THR A 2 -10.35 25.12 -3.90
CA THR A 2 -9.63 24.02 -3.27
C THR A 2 -8.77 23.35 -4.34
N GLY A 3 -7.47 23.68 -4.33
CA GLY A 3 -6.50 23.08 -5.24
C GLY A 3 -6.46 21.57 -5.02
N GLN A 4 -7.07 20.79 -5.89
CA GLN A 4 -6.88 19.36 -5.91
C GLN A 4 -5.41 19.09 -6.25
N SER A 5 -4.70 18.39 -5.36
CA SER A 5 -3.36 17.90 -5.66
C SER A 5 -3.38 17.12 -6.99
N PRO A 6 -2.35 17.24 -7.83
CA PRO A 6 -2.32 16.52 -9.10
C PRO A 6 -2.51 15.03 -8.86
N ALA A 7 -3.36 14.41 -9.68
CA ALA A 7 -3.66 12.99 -9.59
C ALA A 7 -2.42 12.15 -9.89
N VAL A 8 -2.05 11.29 -8.93
CA VAL A 8 -0.94 10.35 -9.05
C VAL A 8 -1.43 9.01 -9.59
N VAL A 9 -2.62 8.56 -9.15
CA VAL A 9 -3.31 7.41 -9.76
C VAL A 9 -4.69 7.89 -10.18
N SER A 10 -5.08 7.60 -11.42
CA SER A 10 -6.42 7.90 -11.94
C SER A 10 -6.94 6.69 -12.70
N ALA A 11 -8.08 6.17 -12.28
CA ALA A 11 -8.79 5.08 -12.95
C ALA A 11 -10.21 5.54 -13.30
N SER A 12 -10.67 5.20 -14.50
CA SER A 12 -12.04 5.48 -14.94
C SER A 12 -12.67 4.24 -15.54
N LYS A 13 -13.84 3.87 -14.99
CA LYS A 13 -14.64 2.70 -15.38
C LYS A 13 -13.78 1.43 -15.48
N LEU A 14 -12.77 1.32 -14.61
CA LEU A 14 -11.81 0.23 -14.63
C LEU A 14 -12.48 -1.10 -14.33
N GLY A 15 -12.27 -2.09 -15.18
CA GLY A 15 -12.74 -3.44 -14.98
C GLY A 15 -11.67 -4.48 -15.31
N LEU A 16 -11.75 -5.63 -14.61
CA LEU A 16 -10.89 -6.76 -14.88
C LEU A 16 -11.66 -8.07 -14.71
N THR A 17 -11.61 -8.89 -15.75
CA THR A 17 -12.22 -10.23 -15.78
C THR A 17 -11.14 -11.25 -16.10
N PHE A 18 -10.92 -12.19 -15.19
CA PHE A 18 -10.05 -13.34 -15.41
C PHE A 18 -10.78 -14.42 -16.20
N GLN A 19 -10.09 -15.03 -17.17
CA GLN A 19 -10.57 -16.25 -17.83
C GLN A 19 -10.04 -17.44 -17.02
N THR A 20 -10.96 -18.24 -16.48
CA THR A 20 -10.62 -19.44 -15.71
C THR A 20 -11.20 -20.68 -16.39
N ASN A 21 -10.77 -21.88 -16.01
CA ASN A 21 -11.30 -23.13 -16.53
C ASN A 21 -12.79 -23.29 -16.25
N ASP A 22 -13.30 -22.67 -15.17
CA ASP A 22 -14.70 -22.72 -14.76
C ASP A 22 -15.53 -21.54 -15.34
N GLY A 23 -14.94 -20.76 -16.25
CA GLY A 23 -15.58 -19.62 -16.90
C GLY A 23 -14.99 -18.26 -16.44
N PRO A 24 -15.53 -17.15 -16.96
CA PRO A 24 -15.02 -15.82 -16.67
C PRO A 24 -15.37 -15.39 -15.24
N VAL A 25 -14.36 -14.88 -14.52
CA VAL A 25 -14.52 -14.35 -13.16
C VAL A 25 -14.22 -12.87 -13.16
N GLN A 26 -15.26 -12.04 -13.02
CA GLN A 26 -15.09 -10.60 -12.92
C GLN A 26 -14.61 -10.22 -11.52
N ALA A 27 -13.36 -9.74 -11.45
CA ALA A 27 -12.74 -9.32 -10.19
C ALA A 27 -13.01 -7.85 -9.88
N LEU A 28 -12.96 -6.98 -10.89
CA LEU A 28 -13.22 -5.55 -10.76
C LEU A 28 -14.29 -5.13 -11.78
N SER A 29 -15.17 -4.21 -11.38
CA SER A 29 -16.24 -3.72 -12.24
C SER A 29 -16.43 -2.21 -12.01
N ASN A 30 -16.25 -1.44 -13.07
CA ASN A 30 -16.61 -0.02 -13.09
C ASN A 30 -15.98 0.79 -11.94
N VAL A 31 -14.68 0.59 -11.68
CA VAL A 31 -13.94 1.28 -10.62
C VAL A 31 -13.52 2.66 -11.11
N ASP A 32 -14.04 3.70 -10.46
CA ASP A 32 -13.61 5.08 -10.60
C ASP A 32 -12.81 5.48 -9.35
N LEU A 33 -11.55 5.90 -9.54
CA LEU A 33 -10.64 6.20 -8.46
C LEU A 33 -9.68 7.32 -8.87
N THR A 34 -9.45 8.25 -7.95
CA THR A 34 -8.38 9.24 -8.07
C THR A 34 -7.59 9.27 -6.77
N VAL A 35 -6.27 9.16 -6.83
CA VAL A 35 -5.36 9.32 -5.69
C VAL A 35 -4.48 10.53 -5.95
N GLY A 36 -4.50 11.49 -5.04
CA GLY A 36 -3.69 12.71 -5.10
C GLY A 36 -2.26 12.50 -4.61
N LYS A 37 -1.37 13.40 -4.99
CA LYS A 37 0.02 13.39 -4.53
C LYS A 37 0.10 13.58 -3.00
N GLY A 38 0.89 12.75 -2.33
CA GLY A 38 1.09 12.79 -0.88
C GLY A 38 -0.09 12.23 -0.07
N GLU A 39 -1.16 11.73 -0.69
CA GLU A 39 -2.24 11.07 0.04
C GLU A 39 -1.80 9.69 0.56
N PHE A 40 -2.32 9.33 1.72
CA PHE A 40 -2.34 7.95 2.22
C PHE A 40 -3.75 7.40 2.00
N VAL A 41 -3.92 6.50 1.04
CA VAL A 41 -5.23 5.95 0.66
C VAL A 41 -5.29 4.48 1.02
N SER A 42 -6.19 4.11 1.94
CA SER A 42 -6.46 2.71 2.25
C SER A 42 -7.63 2.16 1.44
N PHE A 43 -7.47 0.94 0.94
CA PHE A 43 -8.52 0.15 0.31
C PHE A 43 -8.99 -0.92 1.29
N ILE A 44 -10.27 -0.87 1.67
CA ILE A 44 -10.88 -1.81 2.60
C ILE A 44 -12.12 -2.46 1.98
N GLY A 45 -12.31 -3.73 2.26
CA GLY A 45 -13.43 -4.52 1.73
C GLY A 45 -13.29 -5.98 2.12
N PRO A 46 -14.31 -6.82 1.89
CA PRO A 46 -14.26 -8.24 2.23
C PRO A 46 -13.15 -8.98 1.52
N SER A 47 -12.82 -10.17 2.01
CA SER A 47 -11.83 -11.03 1.37
C SER A 47 -12.29 -11.40 -0.05
N GLY A 48 -11.35 -11.36 -1.01
CA GLY A 48 -11.63 -11.67 -2.41
C GLY A 48 -12.42 -10.61 -3.19
N CYS A 49 -12.65 -9.41 -2.64
CA CYS A 49 -13.37 -8.34 -3.32
C CYS A 49 -12.57 -7.61 -4.41
N GLY A 50 -11.27 -7.92 -4.58
CA GLY A 50 -10.46 -7.33 -5.66
C GLY A 50 -9.46 -6.23 -5.23
N LYS A 51 -9.24 -5.97 -3.93
CA LYS A 51 -8.27 -4.98 -3.44
C LYS A 51 -6.86 -5.22 -3.97
N THR A 52 -6.33 -6.43 -3.76
CA THR A 52 -5.04 -6.86 -4.30
C THR A 52 -5.02 -6.79 -5.83
N THR A 53 -6.12 -7.16 -6.49
CA THR A 53 -6.25 -7.07 -7.95
C THR A 53 -6.14 -5.62 -8.42
N LEU A 54 -6.78 -4.67 -7.73
CA LEU A 54 -6.66 -3.25 -8.06
C LEU A 54 -5.21 -2.76 -7.90
N LEU A 55 -4.53 -3.13 -6.81
CA LEU A 55 -3.11 -2.81 -6.64
C LEU A 55 -2.24 -3.40 -7.77
N ARG A 56 -2.50 -4.63 -8.18
CA ARG A 56 -1.77 -5.30 -9.27
C ARG A 56 -2.00 -4.61 -10.61
N VAL A 57 -3.21 -4.10 -10.87
CA VAL A 57 -3.48 -3.31 -12.07
C VAL A 57 -2.72 -1.99 -12.05
N ILE A 58 -2.68 -1.28 -10.90
CA ILE A 58 -1.88 -0.06 -10.74
C ILE A 58 -0.39 -0.36 -11.00
N ALA A 59 0.08 -1.53 -10.57
CA ALA A 59 1.47 -1.98 -10.71
C ALA A 59 1.79 -2.65 -12.08
N ASP A 60 0.90 -2.63 -13.05
CA ASP A 60 1.08 -3.33 -14.33
C ASP A 60 1.40 -4.84 -14.20
N LEU A 61 0.99 -5.45 -13.09
CA LEU A 61 1.09 -6.90 -12.88
C LEU A 61 -0.14 -7.64 -13.43
N GLU A 62 -1.23 -6.91 -13.62
CA GLU A 62 -2.46 -7.37 -14.27
C GLU A 62 -2.93 -6.30 -15.26
N LYS A 63 -3.45 -6.72 -16.40
CA LYS A 63 -3.98 -5.82 -17.43
C LYS A 63 -5.50 -5.67 -17.25
N PRO A 64 -6.03 -4.44 -17.23
CA PRO A 64 -7.47 -4.25 -17.19
C PRO A 64 -8.13 -4.76 -18.47
N THR A 65 -9.35 -5.31 -18.35
CA THR A 65 -10.14 -5.75 -19.50
C THR A 65 -11.07 -4.65 -20.03
N SER A 66 -11.31 -3.61 -19.24
CA SER A 66 -12.10 -2.43 -19.63
C SER A 66 -11.71 -1.20 -18.83
N GLY A 67 -12.10 -0.03 -19.31
CA GLY A 67 -11.78 1.25 -18.70
C GLY A 67 -10.34 1.69 -18.93
N THR A 68 -9.91 2.71 -18.19
CA THR A 68 -8.57 3.29 -18.31
C THR A 68 -7.95 3.49 -16.94
N ILE A 69 -6.62 3.46 -16.89
CA ILE A 69 -5.85 3.78 -15.68
C ILE A 69 -4.55 4.48 -16.05
N SER A 70 -4.14 5.44 -15.23
CA SER A 70 -2.86 6.10 -15.35
C SER A 70 -2.17 6.21 -13.98
N VAL A 71 -0.84 6.21 -13.99
CA VAL A 71 0.03 6.43 -12.83
C VAL A 71 1.02 7.54 -13.15
N ASN A 72 0.98 8.63 -12.41
CA ASN A 72 1.74 9.86 -12.71
C ASN A 72 1.53 10.36 -14.18
N GLY A 73 0.31 10.25 -14.69
CA GLY A 73 -0.02 10.62 -16.07
C GLY A 73 0.51 9.67 -17.14
N MET A 74 1.14 8.56 -16.76
CA MET A 74 1.68 7.53 -17.64
C MET A 74 0.79 6.28 -17.63
N THR A 75 0.95 5.39 -18.62
CA THR A 75 0.37 4.05 -18.52
C THR A 75 1.04 3.27 -17.36
N PRO A 76 0.36 2.28 -16.75
CA PRO A 76 0.98 1.43 -15.71
C PRO A 76 2.31 0.80 -16.17
N GLU A 77 2.39 0.37 -17.44
CA GLU A 77 3.60 -0.18 -18.05
C GLU A 77 4.76 0.83 -18.04
N GLN A 78 4.51 2.06 -18.53
CA GLN A 78 5.51 3.13 -18.50
C GLN A 78 5.93 3.49 -17.06
N ALA A 79 4.97 3.49 -16.11
CA ALA A 79 5.25 3.74 -14.71
C ALA A 79 6.13 2.65 -14.10
N ARG A 80 5.91 1.38 -14.46
CA ARG A 80 6.74 0.24 -14.07
C ARG A 80 8.15 0.36 -14.65
N GLU A 81 8.29 0.66 -15.93
CA GLU A 81 9.59 0.82 -16.58
C GLU A 81 10.39 1.98 -15.96
N LYS A 82 9.71 3.07 -15.63
CA LYS A 82 10.32 4.24 -14.95
C LYS A 82 10.47 4.06 -13.43
N ARG A 83 10.08 2.89 -12.88
CA ARG A 83 10.15 2.60 -11.44
C ARG A 83 9.47 3.66 -10.57
N ALA A 84 8.34 4.15 -11.05
CA ALA A 84 7.59 5.22 -10.40
C ALA A 84 6.93 4.77 -9.10
N TYR A 85 6.80 3.47 -8.87
CA TYR A 85 6.25 2.90 -7.65
C TYR A 85 7.15 1.81 -7.03
N GLY A 86 7.05 1.64 -5.71
CA GLY A 86 7.55 0.48 -4.97
C GLY A 86 6.38 -0.41 -4.55
N TYR A 87 6.55 -1.74 -4.60
CA TYR A 87 5.53 -2.69 -4.19
C TYR A 87 5.98 -3.46 -2.95
N VAL A 88 5.13 -3.48 -1.93
CA VAL A 88 5.30 -4.25 -0.68
C VAL A 88 4.24 -5.33 -0.65
N PHE A 89 4.68 -6.57 -0.66
CA PHE A 89 3.79 -7.75 -0.61
C PHE A 89 3.39 -8.09 0.82
N GLN A 90 2.32 -8.86 0.97
CA GLN A 90 1.86 -9.39 2.24
C GLN A 90 2.96 -10.20 2.96
N ALA A 91 3.63 -11.10 2.25
CA ALA A 91 4.86 -11.71 2.73
C ALA A 91 6.05 -10.79 2.43
N ALA A 92 6.99 -10.64 3.37
CA ALA A 92 8.17 -9.80 3.19
C ALA A 92 9.01 -10.17 1.95
N ALA A 93 8.91 -11.41 1.47
CA ALA A 93 9.56 -11.94 0.26
C ALA A 93 11.05 -11.57 0.19
N LEU A 94 11.74 -11.64 1.31
CA LEU A 94 13.19 -11.46 1.38
C LEU A 94 13.89 -12.75 0.94
N PHE A 95 14.99 -12.59 0.19
CA PHE A 95 15.82 -13.74 -0.19
C PHE A 95 16.56 -14.27 1.03
N PRO A 96 16.30 -15.51 1.48
CA PRO A 96 16.86 -16.05 2.71
C PRO A 96 18.38 -16.21 2.67
N TRP A 97 18.98 -16.37 1.50
CA TRP A 97 20.43 -16.48 1.29
C TRP A 97 21.17 -15.14 1.17
N ARG A 98 20.44 -14.01 1.25
CA ARG A 98 21.01 -12.66 1.24
C ARG A 98 20.87 -12.03 2.60
N THR A 99 21.88 -11.24 3.02
CA THR A 99 21.75 -10.35 4.18
C THR A 99 20.67 -9.30 3.94
N ILE A 100 20.24 -8.62 5.00
CA ILE A 100 19.24 -7.54 4.90
C ILE A 100 19.74 -6.43 3.96
N GLU A 101 20.99 -5.98 4.15
CA GLU A 101 21.62 -5.01 3.25
C GLU A 101 21.56 -5.45 1.77
N ARG A 102 21.90 -6.71 1.48
CA ARG A 102 21.86 -7.24 0.11
C ARG A 102 20.44 -7.42 -0.42
N ASN A 103 19.46 -7.68 0.44
CA ASN A 103 18.06 -7.69 0.05
C ASN A 103 17.60 -6.28 -0.36
N VAL A 104 17.99 -5.26 0.40
CA VAL A 104 17.69 -3.85 0.11
C VAL A 104 18.46 -3.37 -1.13
N ALA A 105 19.71 -3.81 -1.30
CA ALA A 105 20.54 -3.46 -2.46
C ALA A 105 20.00 -4.00 -3.79
N LEU A 106 19.24 -5.09 -3.77
CA LEU A 106 18.83 -5.79 -4.99
C LEU A 106 18.23 -4.88 -6.09
N PRO A 107 17.25 -4.03 -5.84
CA PRO A 107 16.73 -3.13 -6.87
C PRO A 107 17.78 -2.12 -7.36
N LEU A 108 18.73 -1.73 -6.52
CA LEU A 108 19.83 -0.82 -6.87
C LEU A 108 20.88 -1.52 -7.73
N GLU A 109 21.17 -2.80 -7.45
CA GLU A 109 22.04 -3.67 -8.27
C GLU A 109 21.45 -3.81 -9.69
N ILE A 110 20.14 -4.06 -9.80
CA ILE A 110 19.44 -4.24 -11.09
C ILE A 110 19.52 -2.98 -11.97
N ILE A 111 19.50 -1.79 -11.38
CA ILE A 111 19.60 -0.54 -12.14
C ILE A 111 21.07 -0.10 -12.37
N GLY A 112 22.03 -0.87 -11.87
CA GLY A 112 23.44 -0.64 -12.13
C GLY A 112 24.07 0.53 -11.35
N LEU A 113 23.51 0.90 -10.17
CA LEU A 113 24.15 1.92 -9.34
C LEU A 113 25.51 1.45 -8.82
N SER A 114 26.43 2.39 -8.68
CA SER A 114 27.74 2.14 -8.06
C SER A 114 27.58 1.68 -6.61
N ARG A 115 28.58 0.96 -6.08
CA ARG A 115 28.58 0.49 -4.69
C ARG A 115 28.47 1.63 -3.68
N ALA A 116 29.06 2.79 -3.97
CA ALA A 116 28.99 3.96 -3.11
C ALA A 116 27.57 4.52 -3.03
N GLU A 117 26.90 4.70 -4.16
CA GLU A 117 25.50 5.15 -4.22
C GLU A 117 24.55 4.14 -3.56
N GLN A 118 24.78 2.83 -3.76
CA GLN A 118 24.01 1.79 -3.07
C GLN A 118 24.14 1.92 -1.56
N ALA A 119 25.38 2.04 -1.04
CA ALA A 119 25.64 2.13 0.40
C ALA A 119 24.95 3.37 1.03
N GLU A 120 25.02 4.52 0.36
CA GLU A 120 24.36 5.74 0.81
C GLU A 120 22.84 5.58 0.89
N ARG A 121 22.23 5.06 -0.18
CA ARG A 121 20.76 4.85 -0.23
C ARG A 121 20.29 3.82 0.79
N ILE A 122 21.01 2.71 0.95
CA ILE A 122 20.70 1.66 1.92
C ILE A 122 20.74 2.24 3.33
N LYS A 123 21.82 2.93 3.69
CA LYS A 123 21.95 3.56 5.01
C LYS A 123 20.76 4.48 5.28
N ARG A 124 20.51 5.43 4.38
CA ARG A 124 19.39 6.39 4.51
C ARG A 124 18.05 5.70 4.68
N THR A 125 17.76 4.66 3.89
CA THR A 125 16.46 3.97 3.95
C THR A 125 16.33 3.06 5.17
N MET A 126 17.39 2.43 5.62
CA MET A 126 17.38 1.61 6.84
C MET A 126 17.19 2.46 8.10
N ASP A 127 17.78 3.65 8.14
CA ASP A 127 17.58 4.62 9.23
C ASP A 127 16.11 5.07 9.33
N LEU A 128 15.40 5.20 8.20
CA LEU A 128 13.98 5.60 8.18
C LEU A 128 13.04 4.64 8.90
N VAL A 129 13.41 3.36 9.03
CA VAL A 129 12.57 2.31 9.63
C VAL A 129 13.23 1.65 10.85
N ASN A 130 14.22 2.28 11.45
CA ASN A 130 14.92 1.80 12.64
C ASN A 130 15.49 0.37 12.47
N LEU A 131 16.14 0.10 11.33
CA LEU A 131 16.83 -1.17 11.04
C LEU A 131 18.37 -1.04 11.01
N SER A 132 18.92 0.12 11.37
CA SER A 132 20.36 0.32 11.50
C SER A 132 20.96 -0.66 12.51
N GLY A 133 22.09 -1.26 12.15
CA GLY A 133 22.75 -2.33 12.92
C GLY A 133 22.33 -3.76 12.54
N PHE A 134 21.34 -3.93 11.67
CA PHE A 134 20.89 -5.24 11.20
C PHE A 134 21.30 -5.54 9.76
N GLU A 135 22.15 -4.73 9.15
CA GLU A 135 22.55 -4.81 7.74
C GLU A 135 23.11 -6.18 7.36
N LYS A 136 23.97 -6.74 8.23
CA LYS A 136 24.66 -8.02 8.01
C LYS A 136 23.88 -9.25 8.46
N LYS A 137 22.69 -9.05 9.05
CA LYS A 137 21.83 -10.15 9.46
C LYS A 137 21.11 -10.76 8.27
N TYR A 138 20.74 -12.03 8.40
CA TYR A 138 19.90 -12.73 7.43
C TYR A 138 18.43 -12.68 7.85
N PRO A 139 17.45 -12.85 6.93
CA PRO A 139 16.03 -12.78 7.25
C PRO A 139 15.60 -13.65 8.45
N TRP A 140 16.08 -14.88 8.54
CA TRP A 140 15.73 -15.81 9.66
C TRP A 140 16.24 -15.35 11.04
N GLN A 141 17.12 -14.36 11.10
CA GLN A 141 17.63 -13.78 12.35
C GLN A 141 16.78 -12.59 12.83
N LEU A 142 15.75 -12.20 12.05
CA LEU A 142 14.89 -11.07 12.32
C LEU A 142 13.48 -11.55 12.70
N SER A 143 12.78 -10.79 13.57
CA SER A 143 11.37 -10.98 13.80
C SER A 143 10.55 -10.71 12.53
N GLY A 144 9.30 -11.19 12.48
CA GLY A 144 8.40 -10.95 11.35
C GLY A 144 8.21 -9.46 11.04
N GLY A 145 8.03 -8.63 12.07
CA GLY A 145 7.93 -7.18 11.92
C GLY A 145 9.21 -6.53 11.38
N MET A 146 10.39 -7.00 11.79
CA MET A 146 11.66 -6.52 11.23
C MET A 146 11.82 -6.94 9.77
N GLN A 147 11.41 -8.15 9.40
CA GLN A 147 11.42 -8.60 8.01
C GLN A 147 10.49 -7.75 7.15
N GLN A 148 9.32 -7.40 7.67
CA GLN A 148 8.38 -6.54 6.96
C GLN A 148 8.93 -5.13 6.77
N ARG A 149 9.59 -4.55 7.80
CA ARG A 149 10.31 -3.28 7.65
C ARG A 149 11.40 -3.36 6.58
N ALA A 150 12.18 -4.43 6.53
CA ALA A 150 13.19 -4.64 5.49
C ALA A 150 12.58 -4.72 4.08
N SER A 151 11.39 -5.30 3.93
CA SER A 151 10.63 -5.31 2.67
C SER A 151 10.20 -3.89 2.25
N ILE A 152 9.73 -3.08 3.20
CA ILE A 152 9.40 -1.66 2.97
C ILE A 152 10.64 -0.89 2.52
N VAL A 153 11.77 -1.03 3.23
CA VAL A 153 13.04 -0.39 2.87
C VAL A 153 13.49 -0.78 1.47
N ARG A 154 13.39 -2.06 1.11
CA ARG A 154 13.72 -2.52 -0.24
C ARG A 154 12.87 -1.83 -1.30
N SER A 155 11.59 -1.62 -1.05
CA SER A 155 10.70 -0.90 -1.97
C SER A 155 11.02 0.59 -2.06
N LEU A 156 11.54 1.19 -0.98
CA LEU A 156 11.94 2.60 -0.89
C LEU A 156 13.32 2.88 -1.50
N ALA A 157 14.17 1.87 -1.66
CA ALA A 157 15.56 2.04 -2.11
C ALA A 157 15.68 2.75 -3.47
N LEU A 158 14.69 2.56 -4.36
CA LEU A 158 14.61 3.24 -5.65
C LEU A 158 14.03 4.67 -5.56
N ASP A 159 13.65 5.12 -4.38
CA ASP A 159 13.01 6.41 -4.14
C ASP A 159 11.74 6.64 -4.99
N PRO A 160 10.80 5.69 -5.03
CA PRO A 160 9.60 5.81 -5.83
C PRO A 160 8.69 6.93 -5.31
N SER A 161 7.85 7.51 -6.18
CA SER A 161 6.84 8.51 -5.80
C SER A 161 5.60 7.88 -5.16
N VAL A 162 5.34 6.60 -5.43
CA VAL A 162 4.18 5.84 -4.96
C VAL A 162 4.64 4.57 -4.26
N LEU A 163 4.01 4.25 -3.14
CA LEU A 163 4.13 2.94 -2.49
C LEU A 163 2.80 2.20 -2.60
N LEU A 164 2.85 0.98 -3.12
CA LEU A 164 1.74 0.05 -3.21
C LEU A 164 1.96 -1.03 -2.15
N MET A 165 1.08 -1.13 -1.16
CA MET A 165 1.24 -2.03 -0.01
C MET A 165 0.04 -2.97 0.10
N ASP A 166 0.27 -4.26 -0.06
CA ASP A 166 -0.76 -5.29 -0.08
C ASP A 166 -0.78 -6.05 1.24
N GLU A 167 -1.65 -5.66 2.17
CA GLU A 167 -1.82 -6.24 3.51
C GLU A 167 -0.48 -6.46 4.26
N PRO A 168 0.43 -5.46 4.30
CA PRO A 168 1.81 -5.69 4.75
C PRO A 168 1.93 -6.17 6.21
N PHE A 169 0.91 -5.94 7.03
CA PHE A 169 0.92 -6.29 8.45
C PHE A 169 -0.10 -7.38 8.82
N GLY A 170 -0.78 -7.98 7.83
CA GLY A 170 -1.87 -8.92 8.05
C GLY A 170 -1.51 -10.19 8.81
N ALA A 171 -0.25 -10.64 8.74
CA ALA A 171 0.24 -11.85 9.40
C ALA A 171 0.88 -11.61 10.79
N LEU A 172 0.85 -10.36 11.29
CA LEU A 172 1.50 -9.99 12.55
C LEU A 172 0.49 -9.88 13.70
N ASP A 173 0.97 -10.10 14.92
CA ASP A 173 0.19 -9.86 16.13
C ASP A 173 -0.16 -8.38 16.30
N GLU A 174 -1.16 -8.08 17.14
CA GLU A 174 -1.73 -6.75 17.29
C GLU A 174 -0.71 -5.72 17.80
N ILE A 175 0.10 -6.08 18.80
CA ILE A 175 1.07 -5.16 19.40
C ILE A 175 2.15 -4.77 18.39
N VAL A 176 2.68 -5.76 17.67
CA VAL A 176 3.69 -5.53 16.61
C VAL A 176 3.10 -4.71 15.48
N ARG A 177 1.86 -4.99 15.10
CA ARG A 177 1.14 -4.25 14.06
C ARG A 177 0.95 -2.78 14.43
N ASP A 178 0.56 -2.49 15.66
CA ASP A 178 0.38 -1.13 16.16
C ASP A 178 1.66 -0.33 16.10
N HIS A 179 2.75 -0.91 16.55
CA HIS A 179 4.07 -0.28 16.47
C HIS A 179 4.50 -0.03 15.00
N LEU A 180 4.21 -0.96 14.09
CA LEU A 180 4.52 -0.78 12.67
C LEU A 180 3.63 0.27 12.00
N ASN A 181 2.38 0.40 12.43
CA ASN A 181 1.49 1.46 11.97
C ASN A 181 2.02 2.85 12.37
N GLU A 182 2.51 3.02 13.60
CA GLU A 182 3.17 4.26 14.04
C GLU A 182 4.39 4.57 13.17
N GLN A 183 5.27 3.59 12.97
CA GLN A 183 6.46 3.76 12.14
C GLN A 183 6.14 4.06 10.68
N LEU A 184 5.09 3.45 10.12
CA LEU A 184 4.65 3.72 8.75
C LEU A 184 4.06 5.11 8.60
N LEU A 185 3.31 5.58 9.59
CA LEU A 185 2.78 6.94 9.61
C LEU A 185 3.91 7.97 9.70
N GLU A 186 4.88 7.78 10.60
CA GLU A 186 6.07 8.62 10.70
C GLU A 186 6.87 8.65 9.39
N LEU A 187 7.06 7.50 8.76
CA LEU A 187 7.72 7.40 7.44
C LEU A 187 6.96 8.20 6.38
N TRP A 188 5.62 8.08 6.35
CA TRP A 188 4.80 8.83 5.41
C TRP A 188 4.91 10.34 5.63
N GLU A 189 4.84 10.82 6.86
CA GLU A 189 5.00 12.24 7.21
C GLU A 189 6.38 12.78 6.79
N ARG A 190 7.44 12.03 7.06
CA ARG A 190 8.82 12.42 6.72
C ARG A 190 9.11 12.43 5.23
N THR A 191 8.46 11.57 4.46
CA THR A 191 8.76 11.38 3.03
C THR A 191 7.74 11.99 2.09
N ASN A 192 6.53 12.31 2.58
CA ASN A 192 5.41 12.84 1.80
C ASN A 192 5.11 12.02 0.52
N LYS A 193 5.34 10.70 0.57
CA LYS A 193 5.07 9.80 -0.55
C LYS A 193 3.58 9.51 -0.65
N THR A 194 3.12 9.21 -1.85
CA THR A 194 1.76 8.72 -2.06
C THR A 194 1.71 7.24 -1.70
N ILE A 195 0.77 6.82 -0.84
CA ILE A 195 0.64 5.43 -0.42
C ILE A 195 -0.74 4.89 -0.79
N CYS A 196 -0.77 3.75 -1.48
CA CYS A 196 -1.94 2.92 -1.70
C CYS A 196 -1.81 1.67 -0.83
N PHE A 197 -2.66 1.53 0.18
CA PHE A 197 -2.54 0.54 1.23
C PHE A 197 -3.77 -0.37 1.25
N VAL A 198 -3.59 -1.66 1.12
CA VAL A 198 -4.67 -2.65 1.25
C VAL A 198 -4.66 -3.20 2.67
N THR A 199 -5.81 -3.21 3.30
CA THR A 199 -6.02 -3.84 4.60
C THR A 199 -7.44 -4.39 4.75
N HIS A 200 -7.65 -5.31 5.69
CA HIS A 200 -8.94 -5.75 6.17
C HIS A 200 -9.27 -5.21 7.57
N SER A 201 -8.35 -4.46 8.19
CA SER A 201 -8.48 -3.89 9.53
C SER A 201 -9.06 -2.47 9.47
N ILE A 202 -10.25 -2.26 10.02
CA ILE A 202 -10.86 -0.91 10.12
C ILE A 202 -9.98 0.04 10.95
N PRO A 203 -9.49 -0.34 12.15
CA PRO A 203 -8.63 0.53 12.93
C PRO A 203 -7.38 0.97 12.17
N GLU A 204 -6.74 0.06 11.44
CA GLU A 204 -5.57 0.35 10.63
C GLU A 204 -5.87 1.33 9.49
N ALA A 205 -6.95 1.08 8.73
CA ALA A 205 -7.38 1.97 7.66
C ALA A 205 -7.67 3.40 8.17
N VAL A 206 -8.35 3.54 9.30
CA VAL A 206 -8.68 4.85 9.90
C VAL A 206 -7.44 5.54 10.44
N TYR A 207 -6.56 4.77 11.12
CA TYR A 207 -5.36 5.30 11.74
C TYR A 207 -4.37 5.89 10.73
N LEU A 208 -4.15 5.19 9.61
CA LEU A 208 -3.11 5.55 8.64
C LEU A 208 -3.57 6.57 7.60
N SER A 209 -4.87 6.59 7.25
CA SER A 209 -5.29 7.18 5.99
C SER A 209 -5.72 8.63 6.06
N THR A 210 -5.47 9.35 4.98
CA THR A 210 -6.15 10.60 4.64
C THR A 210 -7.49 10.33 3.96
N ARG A 211 -7.59 9.19 3.26
CA ARG A 211 -8.80 8.72 2.58
C ARG A 211 -8.93 7.21 2.65
N ILE A 212 -10.15 6.74 2.84
CA ILE A 212 -10.48 5.32 2.90
C ILE A 212 -11.45 5.02 1.76
N VAL A 213 -11.07 4.07 0.91
CA VAL A 213 -11.90 3.58 -0.21
C VAL A 213 -12.52 2.26 0.22
N VAL A 214 -13.85 2.28 0.36
CA VAL A 214 -14.63 1.07 0.70
C VAL A 214 -15.00 0.36 -0.59
N MET A 215 -14.75 -0.95 -0.65
CA MET A 215 -15.05 -1.78 -1.81
C MET A 215 -16.13 -2.81 -1.52
N SER A 216 -17.03 -3.02 -2.49
CA SER A 216 -18.07 -4.05 -2.45
C SER A 216 -17.50 -5.46 -2.52
N PRO A 217 -18.23 -6.51 -2.13
CA PRO A 217 -17.95 -7.89 -2.54
C PRO A 217 -17.78 -8.01 -4.06
N ARG A 218 -17.27 -9.16 -4.51
CA ARG A 218 -17.04 -9.43 -5.94
C ARG A 218 -18.33 -9.32 -6.78
N PRO A 219 -18.28 -8.63 -7.92
CA PRO A 219 -17.16 -7.89 -8.50
C PRO A 219 -16.89 -6.61 -7.72
N GLY A 220 -15.59 -6.37 -7.41
CA GLY A 220 -15.17 -5.21 -6.62
C GLY A 220 -15.51 -3.89 -7.31
N ARG A 221 -16.20 -3.03 -6.57
CA ARG A 221 -16.56 -1.66 -6.97
C ARG A 221 -16.24 -0.72 -5.81
N VAL A 222 -15.95 0.52 -6.09
CA VAL A 222 -15.90 1.54 -5.04
C VAL A 222 -17.33 1.90 -4.65
N THR A 223 -17.67 1.64 -3.39
CA THR A 223 -19.00 1.95 -2.83
C THR A 223 -19.04 3.28 -2.10
N GLU A 224 -17.95 3.61 -1.39
CA GLU A 224 -17.84 4.86 -0.67
C GLU A 224 -16.37 5.30 -0.61
N ILE A 225 -16.14 6.62 -0.58
CA ILE A 225 -14.83 7.22 -0.30
C ILE A 225 -15.00 8.11 0.93
N ILE A 226 -14.36 7.72 2.02
CA ILE A 226 -14.41 8.43 3.30
C ILE A 226 -13.13 9.23 3.44
N ARG A 227 -13.24 10.54 3.62
CA ARG A 227 -12.11 11.39 3.97
C ARG A 227 -11.91 11.34 5.49
N SER A 228 -10.65 11.25 5.90
CA SER A 228 -10.26 11.37 7.30
C SER A 228 -9.87 12.82 7.56
N ASP A 229 -10.45 13.38 8.58
CA ASP A 229 -10.14 14.72 9.13
C ASP A 229 -9.30 14.62 10.41
N LEU A 230 -8.75 13.45 10.70
CA LEU A 230 -7.82 13.25 11.80
C LEU A 230 -6.54 14.07 11.56
N PRO A 231 -5.90 14.55 12.64
CA PRO A 231 -4.63 15.28 12.53
C PRO A 231 -3.55 14.43 11.88
N ALA A 232 -2.52 15.05 11.27
CA ALA A 232 -1.41 14.33 10.67
C ALA A 232 -0.66 13.52 11.74
N VAL A 233 -0.26 14.14 12.83
CA VAL A 233 0.35 13.46 13.99
C VAL A 233 -0.74 12.75 14.78
N ARG A 234 -0.64 11.43 14.88
CA ARG A 234 -1.66 10.55 15.46
C ARG A 234 -1.02 9.59 16.45
N PRO A 235 -0.98 9.90 17.75
CA PRO A 235 -0.61 8.91 18.75
C PRO A 235 -1.66 7.80 18.82
N LEU A 236 -1.31 6.60 19.31
CA LEU A 236 -2.20 5.44 19.31
C LEU A 236 -3.51 5.66 20.09
N ASP A 237 -3.48 6.50 21.13
CA ASP A 237 -4.65 6.84 21.92
C ASP A 237 -5.73 7.63 21.13
N ILE A 238 -5.40 8.15 19.95
CA ILE A 238 -6.39 8.75 19.03
C ILE A 238 -7.53 7.78 18.72
N ARG A 239 -7.28 6.46 18.79
CA ARG A 239 -8.27 5.41 18.52
C ARG A 239 -9.45 5.42 19.49
N GLU A 240 -9.28 6.01 20.67
CA GLU A 240 -10.31 6.15 21.69
C GLU A 240 -11.15 7.43 21.52
N THR A 241 -10.75 8.32 20.61
CA THR A 241 -11.43 9.59 20.41
C THR A 241 -12.77 9.41 19.68
N PRO A 242 -13.79 10.25 20.01
CA PRO A 242 -15.07 10.21 19.29
C PRO A 242 -14.93 10.40 17.78
N GLN A 243 -13.98 11.22 17.34
CA GLN A 243 -13.72 11.48 15.92
C GLN A 243 -13.24 10.20 15.20
N PHE A 244 -12.29 9.48 15.77
CA PHE A 244 -11.81 8.20 15.23
C PHE A 244 -12.95 7.18 15.19
N LEU A 245 -13.71 7.03 16.27
CA LEU A 245 -14.82 6.09 16.37
C LEU A 245 -15.93 6.40 15.36
N ALA A 246 -16.20 7.67 15.09
CA ALA A 246 -17.18 8.10 14.08
C ALA A 246 -16.73 7.65 12.66
N ILE A 247 -15.46 7.87 12.29
CA ILE A 247 -14.92 7.43 11.00
C ILE A 247 -14.95 5.90 10.92
N ALA A 248 -14.52 5.19 11.97
CA ALA A 248 -14.56 3.73 12.03
C ALA A 248 -15.98 3.17 11.90
N GLY A 249 -16.95 3.85 12.49
CA GLY A 249 -18.38 3.57 12.35
C GLY A 249 -18.83 3.64 10.88
N ARG A 250 -18.53 4.76 10.21
CA ARG A 250 -18.84 4.94 8.78
C ARG A 250 -18.20 3.86 7.89
N VAL A 251 -16.93 3.52 8.13
CA VAL A 251 -16.26 2.44 7.39
C VAL A 251 -16.98 1.11 7.62
N ARG A 252 -17.37 0.80 8.86
CA ARG A 252 -18.09 -0.42 9.20
C ARG A 252 -19.45 -0.48 8.51
N ASP A 253 -20.19 0.62 8.49
CA ASP A 253 -21.48 0.70 7.84
C ASP A 253 -21.37 0.56 6.32
N GLY A 254 -20.38 1.19 5.68
CA GLY A 254 -20.08 1.02 4.27
C GLY A 254 -19.74 -0.43 3.89
N LEU A 255 -18.99 -1.14 4.76
CA LEU A 255 -18.71 -2.57 4.58
C LEU A 255 -19.96 -3.42 4.71
N ARG A 256 -20.83 -3.12 5.68
CA ARG A 256 -22.10 -3.84 5.88
C ARG A 256 -23.08 -3.63 4.73
N ALA A 257 -23.21 -2.40 4.24
CA ALA A 257 -24.08 -2.09 3.11
C ALA A 257 -23.70 -2.84 1.83
N GLY A 258 -22.41 -3.16 1.67
CA GLY A 258 -21.91 -3.99 0.56
C GLY A 258 -22.14 -5.49 0.75
N HIS A 259 -22.45 -5.97 1.96
CA HIS A 259 -22.83 -7.35 2.25
C HIS A 259 -24.36 -7.44 2.34
N SER A 260 -25.03 -7.75 1.24
CA SER A 260 -26.33 -8.40 1.34
C SER A 260 -26.05 -9.79 1.92
N TYR A 261 -26.39 -9.98 3.18
CA TYR A 261 -26.47 -11.32 3.76
C TYR A 261 -27.65 -12.04 3.06
N GLU A 262 -27.37 -12.78 1.96
CA GLU A 262 -28.20 -13.85 1.48
C GLU A 262 -27.88 -15.15 2.24
#